data_d5df4d19b4622e8c558f0fd6dc3a02b8
#
_entry.id   d5df4d19b4622e8c558f0fd6dc3a02b8
#
_cell.length_a   1.000
_cell.length_b   1.000
_cell.length_c   1.000
_cell.angle_alpha   90.00
_cell.angle_beta   90.00
_cell.angle_gamma   90.00
#
_symmetry.space_group_name_H-M   'P 1'
#
loop_
_entity.id
_entity.type
_entity.pdbx_description
1 polymer ?
#
loop_
_entity_poly.entity_id
_entity_poly.type
_entity_poly.pdbx_seq_one_letter_code
_entity_poly.pdbx_strand_id
1 'polypeptide(L)' 'MQDPQATIVCYRYQAWTTDLDCEAVWAFVQRHGGYISVRNDCIDYFIPIRYQVLFALAYPELVRQSNLDLI' A
#
# COMPACT_ATOMS: atom_id res chain seq x y z
N MET A 1 -6.17 6.78 24.19
CA MET A 1 -5.16 5.80 23.74
C MET A 1 -5.52 5.30 22.36
N GLN A 2 -4.57 5.32 21.45
CA GLN A 2 -4.84 4.89 20.08
C GLN A 2 -4.87 3.37 19.98
N ASP A 3 -5.86 2.87 19.25
CA ASP A 3 -5.93 1.45 18.92
C ASP A 3 -4.77 1.13 17.96
N PRO A 4 -3.90 0.16 18.29
CA PRO A 4 -2.81 -0.22 17.39
C PRO A 4 -3.30 -0.65 16.00
N GLN A 5 -4.52 -1.20 15.90
CA GLN A 5 -5.07 -1.63 14.63
C GLN A 5 -5.54 -0.46 13.76
N ALA A 6 -5.61 0.75 14.32
CA ALA A 6 -5.94 1.95 13.57
C ALA A 6 -4.72 2.56 12.87
N THR A 7 -3.52 2.03 13.13
CA THR A 7 -2.32 2.52 12.48
C THR A 7 -2.38 2.24 10.98
N ILE A 8 -1.99 3.25 10.20
CA ILE A 8 -1.95 3.14 8.75
C ILE A 8 -0.49 3.01 8.31
N VAL A 9 -0.25 2.06 7.42
CA VAL A 9 1.06 1.86 6.82
C VAL A 9 1.02 2.42 5.40
N CYS A 10 2.02 3.22 5.05
CA CYS A 10 2.11 3.81 3.72
C CYS A 10 3.24 3.14 2.93
N TYR A 11 2.90 2.61 1.76
CA TYR A 11 3.88 2.10 0.80
C TYR A 11 3.99 3.08 -0.35
N ARG A 12 5.15 3.72 -0.48
CA ARG A 12 5.44 4.64 -1.57
C ARG A 12 6.14 3.89 -2.69
N TYR A 13 5.52 3.84 -3.84
CA TYR A 13 5.97 3.06 -4.98
C TYR A 13 6.10 3.96 -6.21
N GLN A 14 7.22 3.83 -6.92
CA GLN A 14 7.44 4.60 -8.13
C GLN A 14 6.77 3.91 -9.31
N ALA A 15 5.62 4.42 -9.72
CA ALA A 15 4.76 3.76 -10.70
C ALA A 15 5.45 3.56 -12.04
N TRP A 16 6.35 4.45 -12.41
CA TRP A 16 7.02 4.39 -13.71
C TRP A 16 8.06 3.28 -13.82
N THR A 17 8.34 2.58 -12.73
CA THR A 17 9.32 1.48 -12.73
C THR A 17 8.68 0.11 -12.72
N THR A 18 7.34 0.02 -12.89
CA THR A 18 6.62 -1.22 -12.60
C THR A 18 5.82 -1.75 -13.77
N ASP A 19 5.73 -3.08 -13.85
CA ASP A 19 4.78 -3.82 -14.66
C ASP A 19 3.54 -4.25 -13.86
N LEU A 20 3.41 -3.73 -12.67
CA LEU A 20 2.36 -4.12 -11.74
C LEU A 20 0.97 -3.70 -12.23
N ASP A 21 -0.02 -4.54 -11.99
CA ASP A 21 -1.41 -4.21 -12.28
C ASP A 21 -1.95 -3.28 -11.20
N CYS A 22 -1.90 -1.98 -11.47
CA CYS A 22 -2.32 -0.97 -10.51
C CYS A 22 -3.81 -1.06 -10.17
N GLU A 23 -4.65 -1.51 -11.11
CA GLU A 23 -6.07 -1.65 -10.85
C GLU A 23 -6.35 -2.76 -9.84
N ALA A 24 -5.65 -3.89 -9.95
CA ALA A 24 -5.80 -4.98 -9.02
C ALA A 24 -5.36 -4.57 -7.62
N VAL A 25 -4.23 -3.87 -7.53
CA VAL A 25 -3.73 -3.38 -6.25
C VAL A 25 -4.71 -2.38 -5.64
N TRP A 26 -5.24 -1.47 -6.45
CA TRP A 26 -6.21 -0.48 -5.98
C TRP A 26 -7.45 -1.16 -5.43
N ALA A 27 -7.99 -2.14 -6.15
CA ALA A 27 -9.16 -2.87 -5.69
C ALA A 27 -8.90 -3.58 -4.36
N PHE A 28 -7.72 -4.19 -4.22
CA PHE A 28 -7.33 -4.84 -2.97
C PHE A 28 -7.29 -3.84 -1.82
N VAL A 29 -6.63 -2.70 -2.03
CA VAL A 29 -6.48 -1.68 -1.00
C VAL A 29 -7.83 -1.15 -0.55
N GLN A 30 -8.72 -0.83 -1.50
CA GLN A 30 -10.04 -0.32 -1.16
C GLN A 30 -10.90 -1.36 -0.45
N ARG A 31 -10.78 -2.63 -0.85
CA ARG A 31 -11.54 -3.71 -0.23
C ARG A 31 -11.19 -3.86 1.25
N HIS A 32 -9.97 -3.54 1.62
CA HIS A 32 -9.47 -3.71 2.98
C HIS A 32 -9.42 -2.40 3.77
N GLY A 33 -10.17 -1.39 3.32
CA GLY A 33 -10.30 -0.16 4.06
C GLY A 33 -9.14 0.82 3.92
N GLY A 34 -8.28 0.60 2.92
CA GLY A 34 -7.20 1.52 2.63
C GLY A 34 -7.60 2.54 1.57
N TYR A 35 -6.61 3.32 1.14
CA TYR A 35 -6.82 4.29 0.07
C TYR A 35 -5.49 4.53 -0.66
N ILE A 36 -5.58 5.21 -1.81
CA ILE A 36 -4.45 5.44 -2.69
C ILE A 36 -4.33 6.92 -2.97
N SER A 37 -3.09 7.43 -2.99
CA SER A 37 -2.78 8.79 -3.41
C SER A 37 -1.82 8.73 -4.58
N VAL A 38 -2.22 9.26 -5.73
CA VAL A 38 -1.39 9.26 -6.94
C VAL A 38 -0.67 10.59 -7.03
N ARG A 39 0.65 10.52 -7.22
CA ARG A 39 1.50 11.69 -7.44
C ARG A 39 2.12 11.63 -8.82
N ASN A 40 2.87 12.67 -9.19
CA ASN A 40 3.49 12.75 -10.51
C ASN A 40 4.50 11.63 -10.76
N ASP A 41 5.23 11.22 -9.72
CA ASP A 41 6.35 10.29 -9.85
C ASP A 41 6.18 9.04 -8.99
N CYS A 42 5.11 8.95 -8.21
CA CYS A 42 4.91 7.80 -7.33
C CYS A 42 3.44 7.62 -6.97
N ILE A 43 3.14 6.45 -6.41
CA ILE A 43 1.82 6.13 -5.89
C ILE A 43 2.00 5.71 -4.43
N ASP A 44 1.21 6.32 -3.55
CA ASP A 44 1.20 5.98 -2.14
C ASP A 44 0.00 5.09 -1.85
N TYR A 45 0.27 3.89 -1.33
CA TYR A 45 -0.76 2.95 -0.90
C TYR A 45 -0.86 2.98 0.62
N PHE A 46 -2.03 3.34 1.13
CA PHE A 46 -2.29 3.46 2.57
C PHE A 46 -3.13 2.28 3.02
N ILE A 47 -2.57 1.45 3.88
CA ILE A 47 -3.17 0.18 4.27
C ILE A 47 -3.22 0.09 5.79
N PRO A 48 -4.39 -0.29 6.38
CA PRO A 48 -4.44 -0.54 7.81
C PRO A 48 -3.42 -1.62 8.20
N ILE A 49 -2.74 -1.41 9.32
CA ILE A 49 -1.63 -2.29 9.72
C ILE A 49 -2.06 -3.75 9.85
N ARG A 50 -3.33 -3.99 10.21
CA ARG A 50 -3.83 -5.36 10.35
C ARG A 50 -3.84 -6.13 9.03
N TYR A 51 -3.80 -5.43 7.89
CA TYR A 51 -3.77 -6.06 6.58
C TYR A 51 -2.39 -6.02 5.94
N GLN A 52 -1.37 -5.57 6.68
CA GLN A 52 -0.02 -5.41 6.13
C GLN A 52 0.55 -6.75 5.65
N VAL A 53 0.42 -7.79 6.45
CA VAL A 53 0.95 -9.11 6.09
C VAL A 53 0.21 -9.67 4.88
N LEU A 54 -1.11 -9.51 4.85
CA LEU A 54 -1.90 -9.98 3.71
C LEU A 54 -1.51 -9.26 2.43
N PHE A 55 -1.30 -7.95 2.51
CA PHE A 55 -0.86 -7.16 1.37
C PHE A 55 0.51 -7.61 0.88
N ALA A 56 1.45 -7.86 1.80
CA ALA A 56 2.79 -8.32 1.45
C ALA A 56 2.77 -9.68 0.78
N LEU A 57 1.85 -10.56 1.20
CA LEU A 57 1.72 -11.88 0.58
C LEU A 57 1.10 -11.78 -0.82
N ALA A 58 0.15 -10.86 -1.00
CA ALA A 58 -0.52 -10.68 -2.29
C ALA A 58 0.37 -9.99 -3.32
N TYR A 59 1.17 -9.03 -2.88
CA TYR A 59 1.98 -8.20 -3.78
C TYR A 59 3.41 -8.07 -3.26
N PRO A 60 4.17 -9.18 -3.20
CA PRO A 60 5.51 -9.16 -2.62
C PRO A 60 6.49 -8.26 -3.37
N GLU A 61 6.36 -8.18 -4.70
CA GLU A 61 7.24 -7.31 -5.49
C GLU A 61 7.01 -5.83 -5.18
N LEU A 62 5.75 -5.43 -5.05
CA LEU A 62 5.42 -4.05 -4.73
C LEU A 62 5.97 -3.67 -3.36
N VAL A 63 5.78 -4.52 -2.37
CA VAL A 63 6.23 -4.25 -1.01
C VAL A 63 7.76 -4.17 -0.96
N ARG A 64 8.45 -5.06 -1.67
CA ARG A 64 9.91 -5.08 -1.70
C ARG A 64 10.49 -3.83 -2.34
N GLN A 65 9.84 -3.31 -3.39
CA GLN A 65 10.31 -2.14 -4.12
C GLN A 65 9.81 -0.82 -3.56
N SER A 66 8.93 -0.88 -2.56
CA SER A 66 8.33 0.31 -1.98
C SER A 66 9.11 0.78 -0.77
N ASN A 67 9.03 2.08 -0.50
CA ASN A 67 9.48 2.65 0.77
C ASN A 67 8.31 2.58 1.77
N LEU A 68 8.59 2.06 2.95
CA LEU A 68 7.58 1.85 3.99
C LEU A 68 7.66 2.98 5.02
N ASP A 69 6.52 3.61 5.25
CA ASP A 69 6.37 4.62 6.30
C ASP A 69 5.19 4.28 7.19
N LEU A 70 5.35 4.54 8.48
CA LEU A 70 4.26 4.43 9.44
C LEU A 70 3.66 5.80 9.68
N ILE A 71 2.35 5.86 9.62
CA ILE A 71 1.61 7.11 9.82
C ILE A 71 0.88 7.09 11.15
#